data_6dbb95fd7c660210fbc6ebbebe096e53
#
_entry.id   6dbb95fd7c660210fbc6ebbebe096e53
#
_cell.length_a   1.000
_cell.length_b   1.000
_cell.length_c   1.000
_cell.angle_alpha   90.00
_cell.angle_beta   90.00
_cell.angle_gamma   90.00
#
_symmetry.space_group_name_H-M   'P 1'
#
loop_
_entity.id
_entity.type
_entity.pdbx_description
1 polymer ?
#
loop_
_entity_poly.entity_id
_entity_poly.type
_entity_poly.pdbx_seq_one_letter_code
_entity_poly.pdbx_strand_id
1 'polypeptide(L)'
;MKKNQTKNLPTWYKDTTNKYHAILTDDIDSLLSCAILKQVMGWNVEEIFLLKKKVKGHEGQDLKGKTKNATQSEGIGVDLALHKGKCFDNHITRFSNIDYKNKESINPNLMENITRQNYTEKYAGSTVLLLWSLYDLQKEGLTDEAMMMLLAIDS
;
A
#
# COMPACT_ATOMS: atom_id res chain seq x y z
N MET A 1 -0.14 -3.03 -14.65
CA MET A 1 0.77 -4.22 -14.48
C MET A 1 0.67 -5.14 -15.70
N LYS A 2 1.77 -5.81 -16.08
CA LYS A 2 1.69 -6.82 -17.16
C LYS A 2 0.83 -8.00 -16.70
N LYS A 3 -0.03 -8.54 -17.60
CA LYS A 3 -0.93 -9.68 -17.28
C LYS A 3 -0.24 -10.90 -16.65
N ASN A 4 1.05 -11.11 -16.93
CA ASN A 4 1.81 -12.21 -16.35
C ASN A 4 2.20 -11.98 -14.88
N GLN A 5 2.30 -10.74 -14.42
CA GLN A 5 2.66 -10.40 -13.05
C GLN A 5 1.48 -10.57 -12.07
N THR A 6 0.24 -10.48 -12.56
CA THR A 6 -0.95 -10.62 -11.72
C THR A 6 -1.30 -12.08 -11.39
N LYS A 7 -0.74 -13.06 -12.10
CA LYS A 7 -1.04 -14.48 -11.90
C LYS A 7 -0.62 -15.03 -10.53
N ASN A 8 0.42 -14.46 -9.95
CA ASN A 8 1.01 -14.92 -8.68
C ASN A 8 0.62 -14.04 -7.49
N LEU A 9 -0.29 -13.08 -7.71
CA LEU A 9 -0.79 -12.24 -6.62
C LEU A 9 -1.76 -13.00 -5.73
N PRO A 10 -1.80 -12.71 -4.43
CA PRO A 10 -2.85 -13.19 -3.54
C PRO A 10 -4.22 -12.71 -4.04
N THR A 11 -5.27 -13.45 -3.82
CA THR A 11 -6.59 -13.17 -4.41
C THR A 11 -7.42 -12.15 -3.64
N TRP A 12 -7.03 -11.82 -2.43
CA TRP A 12 -7.79 -10.95 -1.52
C TRP A 12 -8.06 -9.54 -2.09
N TYR A 13 -7.17 -9.01 -2.95
CA TYR A 13 -7.33 -7.67 -3.54
C TYR A 13 -8.51 -7.55 -4.52
N LYS A 14 -9.15 -8.66 -4.87
CA LYS A 14 -10.35 -8.69 -5.72
C LYS A 14 -11.64 -8.88 -4.93
N ASP A 15 -11.53 -9.04 -3.62
CA ASP A 15 -12.69 -9.35 -2.77
C ASP A 15 -13.47 -8.07 -2.43
N THR A 16 -14.62 -7.90 -3.07
CA THR A 16 -15.54 -6.76 -2.86
C THR A 16 -16.62 -7.04 -1.81
N THR A 17 -16.48 -8.10 -1.00
CA THR A 17 -17.54 -8.52 -0.05
C THR A 17 -17.56 -7.75 1.27
N ASN A 18 -16.89 -6.59 1.35
CA ASN A 18 -16.81 -5.73 2.54
C ASN A 18 -16.14 -6.37 3.78
N LYS A 19 -15.32 -7.39 3.56
CA LYS A 19 -14.53 -8.02 4.65
C LYS A 19 -13.31 -7.20 5.06
N TYR A 20 -12.98 -6.16 4.31
CA TYR A 20 -11.76 -5.39 4.48
C TYR A 20 -12.03 -3.90 4.68
N HIS A 21 -11.13 -3.25 5.40
CA HIS A 21 -11.03 -1.81 5.48
C HIS A 21 -9.58 -1.37 5.26
N ALA A 22 -9.37 -0.12 4.85
CA ALA A 22 -8.04 0.43 4.61
C ALA A 22 -7.45 1.02 5.90
N ILE A 23 -6.16 0.78 6.12
CA ILE A 23 -5.35 1.44 7.13
C ILE A 23 -4.55 2.53 6.42
N LEU A 24 -4.85 3.79 6.73
CA LEU A 24 -4.21 4.98 6.17
C LEU A 24 -2.91 5.29 6.93
N THR A 25 -1.85 5.67 6.22
CA THR A 25 -0.65 6.31 6.78
C THR A 25 -0.72 7.84 6.64
N ASP A 26 0.26 8.57 7.20
CA ASP A 26 0.27 10.02 7.28
C ASP A 26 0.92 10.71 6.06
N ASP A 27 0.80 10.12 4.87
CA ASP A 27 1.32 10.68 3.63
C ASP A 27 0.30 10.74 2.48
N ILE A 28 0.68 11.42 1.40
CA ILE A 28 -0.18 11.65 0.25
C ILE A 28 -0.38 10.40 -0.59
N ASP A 29 0.62 9.49 -0.68
CA ASP A 29 0.53 8.25 -1.43
C ASP A 29 -0.54 7.34 -0.81
N SER A 30 -0.47 7.14 0.50
CA SER A 30 -1.48 6.37 1.23
C SER A 30 -2.88 6.98 1.11
N LEU A 31 -3.00 8.32 1.21
CA LEU A 31 -4.29 9.01 1.12
C LEU A 31 -4.97 8.78 -0.24
N LEU A 32 -4.23 9.01 -1.34
CA LEU A 32 -4.77 8.83 -2.70
C LEU A 32 -5.02 7.35 -3.00
N SER A 33 -4.16 6.46 -2.50
CA SER A 33 -4.34 5.02 -2.60
C SER A 33 -5.61 4.56 -1.90
N CYS A 34 -5.89 5.06 -0.70
CA CYS A 34 -7.14 4.79 0.02
C CYS A 34 -8.37 5.34 -0.73
N ALA A 35 -8.27 6.50 -1.38
CA ALA A 35 -9.35 7.06 -2.20
C ALA A 35 -9.67 6.15 -3.39
N ILE A 36 -8.66 5.61 -4.07
CA ILE A 36 -8.83 4.62 -5.14
C ILE A 36 -9.52 3.35 -4.60
N LEU A 37 -9.03 2.80 -3.49
CA LEU A 37 -9.61 1.59 -2.89
C LEU A 37 -11.06 1.80 -2.46
N LYS A 38 -11.40 2.98 -1.96
CA LYS A 38 -12.79 3.35 -1.65
C LYS A 38 -13.65 3.33 -2.91
N GLN A 39 -13.17 3.89 -4.02
CA GLN A 39 -13.92 3.98 -5.27
C GLN A 39 -14.05 2.61 -5.95
N VAL A 40 -13.00 1.80 -5.96
CA VAL A 40 -12.95 0.54 -6.72
C VAL A 40 -13.50 -0.63 -5.91
N MET A 41 -13.17 -0.70 -4.61
CA MET A 41 -13.46 -1.84 -3.75
C MET A 41 -14.56 -1.55 -2.72
N GLY A 42 -14.97 -0.29 -2.54
CA GLY A 42 -15.90 0.13 -1.52
C GLY A 42 -15.32 0.16 -0.09
N TRP A 43 -14.01 -0.08 0.07
CA TRP A 43 -13.39 -0.13 1.41
C TRP A 43 -13.35 1.25 2.06
N ASN A 44 -13.70 1.31 3.34
CA ASN A 44 -13.57 2.52 4.13
C ASN A 44 -12.20 2.58 4.80
N VAL A 45 -11.73 3.79 5.10
CA VAL A 45 -10.65 3.99 6.05
C VAL A 45 -11.23 3.89 7.46
N GLU A 46 -10.79 2.91 8.25
CA GLU A 46 -11.24 2.72 9.64
C GLU A 46 -10.09 2.86 10.64
N GLU A 47 -8.85 2.76 10.18
CA GLU A 47 -7.66 2.90 11.00
C GLU A 47 -6.68 3.90 10.38
N ILE A 48 -5.95 4.62 11.24
CA ILE A 48 -4.85 5.51 10.83
C ILE A 48 -3.59 5.04 11.55
N PHE A 49 -2.54 4.78 10.78
CA PHE A 49 -1.22 4.45 11.28
C PHE A 49 -0.30 5.66 11.15
N LEU A 50 0.11 6.23 12.29
CA LEU A 50 1.03 7.36 12.34
C LEU A 50 2.44 6.87 12.67
N LEU A 51 3.39 7.11 11.77
CA LEU A 51 4.80 6.92 12.04
C LEU A 51 5.26 8.01 13.01
N LYS A 52 5.33 7.70 14.30
CA LYS A 52 5.90 8.63 15.29
C LYS A 52 7.35 8.94 14.93
N LYS A 53 7.64 10.17 14.51
CA LYS A 53 8.98 10.72 14.60
C LYS A 53 9.39 10.66 16.08
N LYS A 54 10.45 9.92 16.39
CA LYS A 54 11.11 9.98 17.72
C LYS A 54 11.56 11.42 17.96
N VAL A 55 10.73 12.21 18.61
CA VAL A 55 11.17 13.44 19.26
C VAL A 55 11.91 12.98 20.49
N LYS A 56 13.21 13.30 20.59
CA LYS A 56 14.04 13.01 21.77
C LYS A 56 13.27 13.44 23.03
N GLY A 57 12.89 12.47 23.87
CA GLY A 57 12.40 12.75 25.21
C GLY A 57 11.07 12.12 25.66
N HIS A 58 10.29 11.48 24.79
CA HIS A 58 9.07 10.81 25.25
C HIS A 58 8.92 9.42 24.62
N GLU A 59 8.71 8.43 25.48
CA GLU A 59 8.40 7.05 25.08
C GLU A 59 7.10 7.02 24.28
N GLY A 60 7.17 6.38 23.11
CA GLY A 60 6.05 6.32 22.19
C GLY A 60 4.89 5.48 22.74
N GLN A 61 3.73 6.08 22.89
CA GLN A 61 2.47 5.32 22.98
C GLN A 61 1.97 5.06 21.56
N ASP A 62 1.75 3.79 21.23
CA ASP A 62 1.00 3.38 20.05
C ASP A 62 -0.42 3.92 20.17
N LEU A 63 -0.72 4.97 19.43
CA LEU A 63 -2.09 5.40 19.25
C LEU A 63 -2.77 4.42 18.30
N LYS A 64 -3.15 3.26 18.79
CA LYS A 64 -4.24 2.48 18.18
C LYS A 64 -5.52 3.25 18.45
N GLY A 65 -5.82 4.17 17.58
CA GLY A 65 -7.16 4.77 17.52
C GLY A 65 -8.16 3.72 17.08
N LYS A 66 -8.51 2.78 17.96
CA LYS A 66 -9.67 1.93 17.74
C LYS A 66 -10.88 2.82 17.83
N THR A 67 -11.49 3.14 16.71
CA THR A 67 -12.87 3.61 16.69
C THR A 67 -13.73 2.54 17.35
N LYS A 68 -14.56 2.93 18.31
CA LYS A 68 -15.36 2.02 19.16
C LYS A 68 -16.44 1.20 18.44
N ASN A 69 -16.45 1.20 17.11
CA ASN A 69 -17.33 0.41 16.25
C ASN A 69 -16.50 -0.40 15.27
N ALA A 70 -15.54 -1.19 15.78
CA ALA A 70 -14.80 -2.11 14.91
C ALA A 70 -15.81 -3.08 14.28
N THR A 71 -16.13 -2.85 13.03
CA THR A 71 -16.70 -3.84 12.13
C THR A 71 -15.77 -5.07 12.16
N GLN A 72 -16.33 -6.27 12.01
CA GLN A 72 -15.52 -7.52 11.97
C GLN A 72 -14.64 -7.61 10.71
N SER A 73 -14.31 -6.47 10.08
CA SER A 73 -13.51 -6.37 8.87
C SER A 73 -12.00 -6.42 9.20
N GLU A 74 -11.23 -7.03 8.30
CA GLU A 74 -9.77 -7.13 8.42
C GLU A 74 -9.11 -5.87 7.85
N GLY A 75 -8.14 -5.29 8.56
CA GLY A 75 -7.40 -4.11 8.12
C GLY A 75 -6.34 -4.45 7.05
N ILE A 76 -6.34 -3.69 5.96
CA ILE A 76 -5.36 -3.76 4.88
C ILE A 76 -4.43 -2.56 4.97
N GLY A 77 -3.14 -2.80 5.11
CA GLY A 77 -2.14 -1.73 5.07
C GLY A 77 -2.08 -1.09 3.69
N VAL A 78 -2.13 0.24 3.62
CA VAL A 78 -2.04 0.99 2.37
C VAL A 78 -0.84 1.91 2.44
N ASP A 79 0.12 1.67 1.55
CA ASP A 79 1.44 2.27 1.59
C ASP A 79 2.12 2.05 2.95
N LEU A 80 2.04 0.81 3.40
CA LEU A 80 2.52 0.38 4.70
C LEU A 80 3.30 -0.93 4.57
N ALA A 81 4.60 -0.87 4.84
CA ALA A 81 5.53 -1.99 4.77
C ALA A 81 5.29 -2.99 5.91
N LEU A 82 4.44 -3.96 5.70
CA LEU A 82 4.12 -4.99 6.69
C LEU A 82 5.01 -6.23 6.55
N HIS A 83 5.59 -6.67 7.66
CA HIS A 83 6.31 -7.95 7.72
C HIS A 83 5.36 -9.14 7.50
N LYS A 84 4.13 -9.08 8.01
CA LYS A 84 3.06 -10.07 7.85
C LYS A 84 1.71 -9.38 7.68
N GLY A 85 0.80 -10.01 6.96
CA GLY A 85 -0.55 -9.50 6.71
C GLY A 85 -0.69 -8.83 5.35
N LYS A 86 -1.92 -8.49 5.03
CA LYS A 86 -2.30 -7.95 3.74
C LYS A 86 -1.93 -6.48 3.64
N CYS A 87 -1.24 -6.10 2.58
CA CYS A 87 -0.94 -4.69 2.28
C CYS A 87 -0.70 -4.45 0.80
N PHE A 88 -0.93 -3.22 0.37
CA PHE A 88 -0.38 -2.65 -0.84
C PHE A 88 0.82 -1.79 -0.44
N ASP A 89 1.93 -1.97 -1.12
CA ASP A 89 3.18 -1.34 -0.72
C ASP A 89 4.17 -1.27 -1.88
N ASN A 90 5.11 -0.35 -1.84
CA ASN A 90 6.20 -0.21 -2.82
C ASN A 90 7.59 -0.19 -2.15
N HIS A 91 7.65 -0.32 -0.83
CA HIS A 91 8.90 -0.24 -0.08
C HIS A 91 9.73 -1.53 -0.18
N ILE A 92 11.05 -1.41 -0.01
CA ILE A 92 11.94 -2.55 0.09
C ILE A 92 11.96 -3.03 1.54
N THR A 93 11.38 -4.20 1.78
CA THR A 93 11.17 -4.77 3.10
C THR A 93 12.19 -5.84 3.49
N ARG A 94 13.12 -6.21 2.57
CA ARG A 94 14.13 -7.25 2.80
C ARG A 94 15.54 -6.72 2.61
N PHE A 95 16.48 -7.17 3.43
CA PHE A 95 17.91 -6.90 3.26
C PHE A 95 18.51 -7.82 2.19
N SER A 96 18.10 -9.09 2.18
CA SER A 96 18.63 -10.13 1.31
C SER A 96 17.56 -11.12 0.87
N ASN A 97 17.89 -12.03 -0.05
CA ASN A 97 16.97 -13.03 -0.57
C ASN A 97 16.60 -14.15 0.43
N ILE A 98 17.37 -14.30 1.52
CA ILE A 98 17.06 -15.27 2.57
C ILE A 98 16.05 -14.75 3.59
N ASP A 99 15.79 -13.43 3.61
CA ASP A 99 14.84 -12.84 4.54
C ASP A 99 13.40 -13.24 4.21
N TYR A 100 12.57 -13.26 5.24
CA TYR A 100 11.16 -13.59 5.08
C TYR A 100 10.49 -12.69 4.05
N LYS A 101 9.71 -13.30 3.17
CA LYS A 101 8.91 -12.64 2.13
C LYS A 101 7.44 -12.68 2.53
N ASN A 102 6.84 -11.52 2.76
CA ASN A 102 5.40 -11.44 3.03
C ASN A 102 4.61 -11.82 1.76
N LYS A 103 4.02 -13.01 1.76
CA LYS A 103 3.27 -13.55 0.60
C LYS A 103 1.88 -12.91 0.45
N GLU A 104 1.40 -12.20 1.45
CA GLU A 104 0.13 -11.49 1.41
C GLU A 104 0.28 -10.02 0.98
N SER A 105 1.50 -9.53 0.86
CA SER A 105 1.79 -8.18 0.37
C SER A 105 1.72 -8.14 -1.16
N ILE A 106 1.04 -7.13 -1.69
CA ILE A 106 1.09 -6.77 -3.10
C ILE A 106 2.10 -5.63 -3.23
N ASN A 107 3.34 -6.03 -3.52
CA ASN A 107 4.48 -5.14 -3.60
C ASN A 107 5.36 -5.55 -4.78
N PRO A 108 5.53 -4.68 -5.79
CA PRO A 108 6.34 -4.98 -6.97
C PRO A 108 7.78 -5.38 -6.63
N ASN A 109 8.38 -4.73 -5.64
CA ASN A 109 9.75 -5.02 -5.22
C ASN A 109 9.87 -6.41 -4.59
N LEU A 110 8.87 -6.85 -3.82
CA LEU A 110 8.83 -8.23 -3.33
C LEU A 110 8.65 -9.24 -4.46
N MET A 111 7.82 -8.93 -5.45
CA MET A 111 7.56 -9.83 -6.58
C MET A 111 8.81 -10.08 -7.42
N GLU A 112 9.57 -9.03 -7.69
CA GLU A 112 10.81 -9.07 -8.48
C GLU A 112 12.05 -9.47 -7.64
N ASN A 113 11.85 -9.85 -6.37
CA ASN A 113 12.92 -10.19 -5.42
C ASN A 113 13.93 -9.06 -5.20
N ILE A 114 13.48 -7.81 -5.25
CA ILE A 114 14.30 -6.66 -4.93
C ILE A 114 14.53 -6.62 -3.41
N THR A 115 15.77 -6.37 -3.04
CA THR A 115 16.26 -6.29 -1.67
C THR A 115 17.18 -5.08 -1.54
N ARG A 116 17.73 -4.83 -0.37
CA ARG A 116 18.75 -3.79 -0.21
C ARG A 116 20.05 -4.07 -0.98
N GLN A 117 20.32 -5.33 -1.31
CA GLN A 117 21.55 -5.71 -2.05
C GLN A 117 21.50 -5.32 -3.54
N ASN A 118 20.29 -5.27 -4.14
CA ASN A 118 20.06 -4.84 -5.52
C ASN A 118 19.10 -3.65 -5.59
N TYR A 119 19.24 -2.72 -4.67
CA TYR A 119 18.35 -1.56 -4.50
C TYR A 119 18.21 -0.70 -5.77
N THR A 120 19.23 -0.63 -6.61
CA THR A 120 19.21 0.15 -7.86
C THR A 120 18.22 -0.36 -8.90
N GLU A 121 17.75 -1.61 -8.74
CA GLU A 121 16.75 -2.23 -9.62
C GLU A 121 15.31 -2.05 -9.10
N LYS A 122 15.13 -1.28 -8.02
CA LYS A 122 13.80 -1.13 -7.38
C LYS A 122 12.78 -0.53 -8.33
N TYR A 123 11.53 -0.97 -8.22
CA TYR A 123 10.39 -0.23 -8.72
C TYR A 123 10.32 1.13 -8.01
N ALA A 124 10.42 2.21 -8.78
CA ALA A 124 10.49 3.59 -8.27
C ALA A 124 9.15 4.33 -8.32
N GLY A 125 8.04 3.65 -8.62
CA GLY A 125 6.71 4.25 -8.60
C GLY A 125 6.05 4.11 -7.24
N SER A 126 5.05 4.94 -6.99
CA SER A 126 4.26 5.00 -5.76
C SER A 126 3.26 3.82 -5.62
N THR A 127 2.68 3.66 -4.43
CA THR A 127 1.57 2.73 -4.18
C THR A 127 0.31 3.14 -4.93
N VAL A 128 0.06 4.45 -5.11
CA VAL A 128 -1.07 4.91 -5.93
C VAL A 128 -0.92 4.50 -7.39
N LEU A 129 0.29 4.56 -7.97
CA LEU A 129 0.55 4.08 -9.33
C LEU A 129 0.44 2.55 -9.43
N LEU A 130 0.84 1.82 -8.39
CA LEU A 130 0.63 0.39 -8.30
C LEU A 130 -0.87 0.06 -8.39
N LEU A 131 -1.70 0.69 -7.57
CA LEU A 131 -3.16 0.48 -7.58
C LEU A 131 -3.80 0.90 -8.91
N TRP A 132 -3.39 2.05 -9.45
CA TRP A 132 -3.83 2.51 -10.76
C TRP A 132 -3.63 1.44 -11.84
N SER A 133 -2.43 0.87 -11.88
CA SER A 133 -2.06 -0.18 -12.83
C SER A 133 -2.72 -1.54 -12.52
N LEU A 134 -2.93 -1.85 -11.24
CA LEU A 134 -3.49 -3.13 -10.78
C LEU A 134 -4.98 -3.25 -11.14
N TYR A 135 -5.73 -2.16 -10.97
CA TYR A 135 -7.16 -2.08 -11.26
C TYR A 135 -7.47 -1.54 -12.66
N ASP A 136 -6.45 -1.38 -13.51
CA ASP A 136 -6.59 -0.91 -14.90
C ASP A 136 -7.42 0.38 -15.01
N LEU A 137 -7.11 1.35 -14.16
CA LEU A 137 -7.85 2.59 -14.11
C LEU A 137 -7.59 3.43 -15.37
N GLN A 138 -8.66 4.00 -15.94
CA GLN A 138 -8.59 4.77 -17.15
C GLN A 138 -7.96 6.15 -16.88
N LYS A 139 -7.27 6.69 -17.89
CA LYS A 139 -6.64 8.01 -17.85
C LYS A 139 -7.56 9.11 -18.39
N GLU A 140 -8.65 8.71 -19.04
CA GLU A 140 -9.61 9.64 -19.60
C GLU A 140 -10.22 10.50 -18.50
N GLY A 141 -10.16 11.83 -18.72
CA GLY A 141 -10.67 12.83 -17.77
C GLY A 141 -9.67 13.30 -16.71
N LEU A 142 -8.44 12.75 -16.69
CA LEU A 142 -7.37 13.37 -15.90
C LEU A 142 -6.80 14.58 -16.65
N THR A 143 -6.58 15.67 -15.91
CA THR A 143 -5.80 16.80 -16.42
C THR A 143 -4.32 16.45 -16.41
N ASP A 144 -3.52 17.22 -17.18
CA ASP A 144 -2.06 17.06 -17.20
C ASP A 144 -1.46 17.30 -15.81
N GLU A 145 -1.98 18.26 -15.04
CA GLU A 145 -1.57 18.54 -13.66
C GLU A 145 -1.83 17.34 -12.74
N ALA A 146 -3.02 16.71 -12.85
CA ALA A 146 -3.35 15.53 -12.07
C ALA A 146 -2.42 14.35 -12.44
N MET A 147 -2.10 14.18 -13.70
CA MET A 147 -1.14 13.17 -14.16
C MET A 147 0.27 13.45 -13.64
N MET A 148 0.73 14.69 -13.71
CA MET A 148 2.03 15.10 -13.14
C MET A 148 2.09 14.88 -11.65
N MET A 149 1.01 15.19 -10.92
CA MET A 149 0.92 14.92 -9.47
C MET A 149 1.06 13.43 -9.17
N LEU A 150 0.34 12.56 -9.89
CA LEU A 150 0.44 11.11 -9.71
C LEU A 150 1.85 10.57 -9.95
N LEU A 151 2.57 11.16 -10.93
CA LEU A 151 3.94 10.75 -11.25
C LEU A 151 4.97 11.31 -10.26
N ALA A 152 4.68 12.43 -9.60
CA ALA A 152 5.57 13.06 -8.64
C ALA A 152 5.49 12.47 -7.22
N ILE A 153 4.43 11.71 -6.92
CA ILE A 153 4.30 11.02 -5.64
C ILE A 153 5.38 9.94 -5.56
N ASP A 154 6.19 9.98 -4.52
CA ASP A 154 7.28 9.03 -4.26
C ASP A 154 8.39 8.96 -5.34
N SER A 155 8.55 10.00 -6.14
CA SER A 155 9.61 10.11 -7.16
C SER A 155 10.95 10.59 -6.58
#